data_441d54489c46803ab63f7b8688111c74
#
_entry.id   441d54489c46803ab63f7b8688111c74
#
_cell.length_a   1.000
_cell.length_b   1.000
_cell.length_c   1.000
_cell.angle_alpha   90.00
_cell.angle_beta   90.00
_cell.angle_gamma   90.00
#
_symmetry.space_group_name_H-M   'P 1'
#
loop_
_entity.id
_entity.type
_entity.pdbx_description
1 polymer ?
#
loop_
_entity_poly.entity_id
_entity_poly.type
_entity_poly.pdbx_seq_one_letter_code
_entity_poly.pdbx_strand_id
1 'polypeptide(L)'
;MKAILFIGDGMADRPVAALGNRTPLEAARKPNMDEIARRGISGEMYTIAPGVPPGSDTAHLALLGYDPYEVYTGRGPFEAAGAGIDLRPGDIALRGNYATVDDALVVKDRRAGRIQGTKPLTDAVGQIKLSGAQFIFRSTASHRAALVLRGTGLSYEVTDSDPHEIGKKVLQVKPLLRPSEDMELARAILAGGVRKYLGRRRGANKTAKLLNDFSRKSYEILKNHPLNRERVMKGLLPANYILLRGVGIAPHLKPLREKFGITSACVAAAALVRGVCRMAGMTVIDVPGATGSVDTDLNAKREAVLQALKTNDLVVLHIKGFDEVSHDGNAPAKVQFIERVDAMLGSLIDAADFIALAIDHTTPVSVREHTGDPVPVAIAGPGVRADDVSVYSERAAAEGGLSRILGKELLPILVDLMGRSKKFGA
;
A
#
# COMPACT_ATOMS: atom_id res chain seq x y z
N MET A 1 -5.54 -17.02 22.04
CA MET A 1 -5.16 -17.67 20.78
C MET A 1 -4.41 -16.67 19.91
N LYS A 2 -3.47 -17.15 19.09
CA LYS A 2 -2.59 -16.36 18.23
C LYS A 2 -2.85 -16.66 16.77
N ALA A 3 -2.64 -15.67 15.89
CA ALA A 3 -2.85 -15.84 14.46
C ALA A 3 -1.72 -15.23 13.63
N ILE A 4 -1.42 -15.86 12.49
CA ILE A 4 -0.63 -15.29 11.41
C ILE A 4 -1.60 -14.95 10.26
N LEU A 5 -1.54 -13.72 9.77
CA LEU A 5 -2.16 -13.33 8.51
C LEU A 5 -1.03 -13.13 7.47
N PHE A 6 -0.87 -14.12 6.60
CA PHE A 6 0.03 -13.99 5.45
C PHE A 6 -0.68 -13.22 4.34
N ILE A 7 0.02 -12.24 3.75
CA ILE A 7 -0.46 -11.46 2.61
C ILE A 7 0.57 -11.55 1.48
N GLY A 8 0.19 -12.23 0.39
CA GLY A 8 0.96 -12.30 -0.85
C GLY A 8 0.57 -11.15 -1.78
N ASP A 9 1.38 -10.09 -1.83
CA ASP A 9 1.11 -8.87 -2.63
C ASP A 9 1.18 -9.19 -4.13
N GLY A 10 0.03 -9.12 -4.82
CA GLY A 10 -0.09 -9.39 -6.26
C GLY A 10 0.10 -10.86 -6.65
N MET A 11 -0.03 -11.82 -5.71
CA MET A 11 0.31 -13.22 -5.96
C MET A 11 -0.68 -13.92 -6.91
N ALA A 12 -1.98 -13.57 -6.90
CA ALA A 12 -2.97 -14.13 -7.80
C ALA A 12 -2.77 -13.68 -9.25
N ASP A 13 -3.26 -14.51 -10.19
CA ASP A 13 -3.07 -14.29 -11.61
C ASP A 13 -4.27 -14.83 -12.41
N ARG A 14 -4.28 -14.53 -13.72
CA ARG A 14 -5.12 -15.18 -14.70
C ARG A 14 -4.37 -16.36 -15.36
N PRO A 15 -5.06 -17.29 -16.03
CA PRO A 15 -4.41 -18.38 -16.76
C PRO A 15 -3.39 -17.87 -17.77
N VAL A 16 -2.19 -18.46 -17.77
CA VAL A 16 -1.06 -18.09 -18.63
C VAL A 16 -0.81 -19.19 -19.66
N ALA A 17 -0.86 -18.85 -20.94
CA ALA A 17 -0.68 -19.82 -22.02
C ALA A 17 0.66 -20.59 -21.93
N ALA A 18 1.76 -19.89 -21.58
CA ALA A 18 3.08 -20.50 -21.38
C ALA A 18 3.16 -21.49 -20.20
N LEU A 19 2.17 -21.47 -19.30
CA LEU A 19 2.03 -22.42 -18.19
C LEU A 19 0.97 -23.49 -18.45
N GLY A 20 0.57 -23.71 -19.72
CA GLY A 20 -0.48 -24.63 -20.11
C GLY A 20 -1.88 -24.19 -19.65
N ASN A 21 -2.16 -22.89 -19.74
CA ASN A 21 -3.41 -22.26 -19.29
C ASN A 21 -3.70 -22.46 -17.79
N ARG A 22 -2.65 -22.59 -16.99
CA ARG A 22 -2.71 -22.56 -15.52
C ARG A 22 -2.29 -21.18 -15.02
N THR A 23 -2.77 -20.80 -13.84
CA THR A 23 -2.20 -19.66 -13.13
C THR A 23 -0.83 -20.00 -12.54
N PRO A 24 0.01 -19.02 -12.17
CA PRO A 24 1.25 -19.28 -11.44
C PRO A 24 1.03 -20.06 -10.13
N LEU A 25 -0.06 -19.83 -9.40
CA LEU A 25 -0.43 -20.61 -8.22
C LEU A 25 -0.76 -22.06 -8.55
N GLU A 26 -1.48 -22.32 -9.63
CA GLU A 26 -1.77 -23.67 -10.09
C GLU A 26 -0.52 -24.41 -10.64
N ALA A 27 0.45 -23.68 -11.16
CA ALA A 27 1.67 -24.25 -11.74
C ALA A 27 2.76 -24.53 -10.70
N ALA A 28 2.80 -23.74 -9.62
CA ALA A 28 3.81 -23.82 -8.57
C ALA A 28 3.66 -25.08 -7.70
N ARG A 29 4.78 -25.65 -7.28
CA ARG A 29 4.83 -26.68 -6.24
C ARG A 29 4.78 -26.01 -4.87
N LYS A 30 3.63 -26.04 -4.19
CA LYS A 30 3.37 -25.31 -2.95
C LYS A 30 2.69 -26.17 -1.87
N PRO A 31 3.31 -27.28 -1.44
CA PRO A 31 2.68 -28.24 -0.54
C PRO A 31 2.26 -27.66 0.80
N ASN A 32 2.93 -26.58 1.26
CA ASN A 32 2.61 -25.95 2.55
C ASN A 32 1.36 -25.07 2.47
N MET A 33 1.19 -24.30 1.38
CA MET A 33 -0.05 -23.55 1.13
C MET A 33 -1.23 -24.50 0.89
N ASP A 34 -0.99 -25.61 0.17
CA ASP A 34 -2.00 -26.63 -0.07
C ASP A 34 -2.39 -27.33 1.24
N GLU A 35 -1.46 -27.59 2.15
CA GLU A 35 -1.73 -28.15 3.48
C GLU A 35 -2.59 -27.21 4.33
N ILE A 36 -2.35 -25.88 4.26
CA ILE A 36 -3.18 -24.91 4.97
C ILE A 36 -4.62 -24.92 4.40
N ALA A 37 -4.80 -24.98 3.08
CA ALA A 37 -6.11 -25.10 2.45
C ALA A 37 -6.80 -26.40 2.89
N ARG A 38 -6.11 -27.53 2.82
CA ARG A 38 -6.63 -28.87 3.19
C ARG A 38 -7.06 -28.97 4.67
N ARG A 39 -6.36 -28.28 5.58
CA ARG A 39 -6.67 -28.26 7.02
C ARG A 39 -7.74 -27.24 7.38
N GLY A 40 -8.10 -26.36 6.47
CA GLY A 40 -8.87 -25.15 6.73
C GLY A 40 -10.15 -25.02 5.92
N ILE A 41 -10.60 -23.81 5.85
CA ILE A 41 -11.72 -23.38 5.03
C ILE A 41 -11.22 -22.37 4.01
N SER A 42 -11.60 -22.54 2.74
CA SER A 42 -11.16 -21.70 1.62
C SER A 42 -12.32 -20.91 1.00
N GLY A 43 -12.02 -19.89 0.22
CA GLY A 43 -13.00 -19.12 -0.53
C GLY A 43 -12.37 -18.11 -1.46
N GLU A 44 -13.21 -17.44 -2.25
CA GLU A 44 -12.85 -16.28 -3.06
C GLU A 44 -13.03 -14.98 -2.26
N MET A 45 -12.14 -14.04 -2.42
CA MET A 45 -12.23 -12.74 -1.78
C MET A 45 -12.13 -11.61 -2.80
N TYR A 46 -13.16 -10.77 -2.89
CA TYR A 46 -13.04 -9.47 -3.52
C TYR A 46 -12.47 -8.49 -2.49
N THR A 47 -11.24 -8.06 -2.67
CA THR A 47 -10.56 -7.24 -1.67
C THR A 47 -11.29 -5.93 -1.40
N ILE A 48 -11.83 -5.28 -2.43
CA ILE A 48 -12.64 -4.06 -2.29
C ILE A 48 -14.11 -4.36 -2.64
N ALA A 49 -14.38 -4.64 -3.92
CA ALA A 49 -15.68 -4.99 -4.46
C ALA A 49 -15.50 -5.68 -5.82
N PRO A 50 -16.52 -6.43 -6.32
CA PRO A 50 -16.45 -7.05 -7.64
C PRO A 50 -16.09 -6.04 -8.74
N GLY A 51 -15.05 -6.37 -9.55
CA GLY A 51 -14.61 -5.55 -10.66
C GLY A 51 -13.84 -4.28 -10.30
N VAL A 52 -13.53 -4.04 -9.03
CA VAL A 52 -12.76 -2.87 -8.56
C VAL A 52 -11.30 -3.25 -8.35
N PRO A 53 -10.35 -2.80 -9.22
CA PRO A 53 -8.93 -3.06 -9.03
C PRO A 53 -8.41 -2.35 -7.76
N PRO A 54 -7.86 -3.09 -6.78
CA PRO A 54 -7.38 -2.47 -5.55
C PRO A 54 -5.99 -1.84 -5.73
N GLY A 55 -5.73 -0.72 -5.03
CA GLY A 55 -4.36 -0.33 -4.68
C GLY A 55 -3.91 -1.07 -3.43
N SER A 56 -2.60 -1.28 -3.23
CA SER A 56 -2.10 -1.94 -2.01
C SER A 56 -2.49 -1.21 -0.72
N ASP A 57 -2.70 0.11 -0.74
CA ASP A 57 -3.18 0.90 0.40
C ASP A 57 -4.64 0.56 0.77
N THR A 58 -5.54 0.60 -0.20
CA THR A 58 -6.96 0.28 0.01
C THR A 58 -7.15 -1.20 0.32
N ALA A 59 -6.39 -2.08 -0.34
CA ALA A 59 -6.40 -3.51 -0.08
C ALA A 59 -6.02 -3.83 1.37
N HIS A 60 -4.91 -3.28 1.87
CA HIS A 60 -4.47 -3.54 3.24
C HIS A 60 -5.41 -2.93 4.28
N LEU A 61 -6.06 -1.80 4.00
CA LEU A 61 -7.14 -1.30 4.85
C LEU A 61 -8.27 -2.32 4.96
N ALA A 62 -8.72 -2.87 3.80
CA ALA A 62 -9.76 -3.88 3.79
C ALA A 62 -9.34 -5.15 4.56
N LEU A 63 -8.17 -5.72 4.25
CA LEU A 63 -7.66 -6.92 4.92
C LEU A 63 -7.49 -6.76 6.44
N LEU A 64 -7.32 -5.52 6.93
CA LEU A 64 -7.30 -5.19 8.36
C LEU A 64 -8.70 -4.86 8.92
N GLY A 65 -9.76 -5.13 8.15
CA GLY A 65 -11.15 -5.01 8.61
C GLY A 65 -11.69 -3.58 8.61
N TYR A 66 -11.08 -2.65 7.86
CA TYR A 66 -11.66 -1.31 7.65
C TYR A 66 -12.39 -1.28 6.30
N ASP A 67 -13.43 -0.44 6.20
CA ASP A 67 -14.05 -0.15 4.92
C ASP A 67 -13.28 0.97 4.21
N PRO A 68 -12.59 0.67 3.07
CA PRO A 68 -11.82 1.70 2.38
C PRO A 68 -12.69 2.86 1.86
N TYR A 69 -13.95 2.62 1.53
CA TYR A 69 -14.85 3.68 1.09
C TYR A 69 -15.17 4.70 2.19
N GLU A 70 -15.08 4.28 3.46
CA GLU A 70 -15.33 5.16 4.60
C GLU A 70 -14.06 5.88 5.08
N VAL A 71 -12.91 5.17 5.06
CA VAL A 71 -11.71 5.66 5.75
C VAL A 71 -10.61 6.19 4.84
N TYR A 72 -10.63 5.87 3.52
CA TYR A 72 -9.56 6.26 2.62
C TYR A 72 -9.63 7.74 2.25
N THR A 73 -8.57 8.47 2.55
CA THR A 73 -8.45 9.92 2.31
C THR A 73 -7.42 10.28 1.24
N GLY A 74 -6.67 9.30 0.76
CA GLY A 74 -5.56 9.43 -0.18
C GLY A 74 -4.34 8.62 0.25
N ARG A 75 -3.42 8.40 -0.67
CA ARG A 75 -2.23 7.55 -0.46
C ARG A 75 -1.14 8.20 0.40
N GLY A 76 -1.03 9.53 0.30
CA GLY A 76 0.06 10.30 0.93
C GLY A 76 0.22 10.06 2.42
N PRO A 77 -0.85 10.04 3.24
CA PRO A 77 -0.75 9.78 4.67
C PRO A 77 -0.10 8.44 5.01
N PHE A 78 -0.42 7.38 4.28
CA PHE A 78 0.17 6.06 4.50
C PHE A 78 1.65 6.02 4.09
N GLU A 79 2.03 6.65 2.99
CA GLU A 79 3.44 6.80 2.59
C GLU A 79 4.23 7.60 3.64
N ALA A 80 3.63 8.67 4.19
CA ALA A 80 4.24 9.49 5.24
C ALA A 80 4.42 8.70 6.55
N ALA A 81 3.39 8.00 7.00
CA ALA A 81 3.46 7.13 8.17
C ALA A 81 4.50 6.01 7.98
N GLY A 82 4.57 5.43 6.76
CA GLY A 82 5.57 4.44 6.39
C GLY A 82 7.00 4.97 6.38
N ALA A 83 7.18 6.25 6.06
CA ALA A 83 8.45 6.96 6.17
C ALA A 83 8.81 7.34 7.63
N GLY A 84 8.01 6.96 8.61
CA GLY A 84 8.21 7.28 10.02
C GLY A 84 7.87 8.73 10.37
N ILE A 85 7.01 9.38 9.59
CA ILE A 85 6.52 10.73 9.91
C ILE A 85 5.26 10.60 10.76
N ASP A 86 5.29 11.16 11.96
CA ASP A 86 4.13 11.25 12.83
C ASP A 86 3.20 12.37 12.34
N LEU A 87 2.07 11.97 11.77
CA LEU A 87 1.06 12.89 11.26
C LEU A 87 0.24 13.47 12.40
N ARG A 88 -0.05 14.76 12.29
CA ARG A 88 -0.92 15.50 13.22
C ARG A 88 -2.24 15.84 12.55
N PRO A 89 -3.32 16.03 13.31
CA PRO A 89 -4.58 16.54 12.75
C PRO A 89 -4.35 17.81 11.93
N GLY A 90 -4.86 17.82 10.69
CA GLY A 90 -4.69 18.94 9.75
C GLY A 90 -3.43 18.91 8.89
N ASP A 91 -2.51 17.97 9.09
CA ASP A 91 -1.40 17.74 8.17
C ASP A 91 -1.92 17.27 6.81
N ILE A 92 -1.35 17.82 5.73
CA ILE A 92 -1.59 17.37 4.37
C ILE A 92 -0.38 16.56 3.90
N ALA A 93 -0.60 15.31 3.54
CA ALA A 93 0.46 14.41 3.12
C ALA A 93 0.31 14.01 1.65
N LEU A 94 1.46 13.87 0.97
CA LEU A 94 1.55 13.47 -0.44
C LEU A 94 2.66 12.44 -0.61
N ARG A 95 2.50 11.56 -1.57
CA ARG A 95 3.62 10.79 -2.11
C ARG A 95 4.43 11.66 -3.06
N GLY A 96 5.73 11.63 -2.93
CA GLY A 96 6.71 12.19 -3.85
C GLY A 96 7.45 11.09 -4.63
N ASN A 97 7.70 11.31 -5.91
CA ASN A 97 8.63 10.49 -6.68
C ASN A 97 9.75 11.37 -7.22
N TYR A 98 11.01 11.01 -6.97
CA TYR A 98 12.12 11.56 -7.74
C TYR A 98 11.98 11.12 -9.19
N ALA A 99 11.98 12.08 -10.08
CA ALA A 99 11.78 11.92 -11.52
C ALA A 99 12.84 12.66 -12.32
N THR A 100 12.94 12.32 -13.60
CA THR A 100 13.74 13.04 -14.58
C THR A 100 12.85 13.88 -15.47
N VAL A 101 13.10 15.18 -15.55
CA VAL A 101 12.45 16.09 -16.50
C VAL A 101 13.51 16.81 -17.34
N ASP A 102 13.11 17.28 -18.53
CA ASP A 102 13.92 18.20 -19.34
C ASP A 102 13.71 19.66 -18.91
N ASP A 103 14.39 20.60 -19.61
CA ASP A 103 14.30 22.03 -19.30
C ASP A 103 12.91 22.63 -19.57
N ALA A 104 12.07 21.97 -20.39
CA ALA A 104 10.68 22.34 -20.62
C ALA A 104 9.72 21.72 -19.59
N LEU A 105 10.26 21.02 -18.57
CA LEU A 105 9.55 20.26 -17.53
C LEU A 105 8.71 19.10 -18.11
N VAL A 106 9.15 18.50 -19.21
CA VAL A 106 8.55 17.28 -19.76
C VAL A 106 9.16 16.07 -19.06
N VAL A 107 8.32 15.18 -18.56
CA VAL A 107 8.74 13.97 -17.83
C VAL A 107 9.40 12.99 -18.79
N LYS A 108 10.68 12.67 -18.55
CA LYS A 108 11.46 11.67 -19.29
C LYS A 108 11.46 10.31 -18.60
N ASP A 109 11.46 10.32 -17.27
CA ASP A 109 11.35 9.12 -16.45
C ASP A 109 10.70 9.47 -15.10
N ARG A 110 9.65 8.75 -14.72
CA ARG A 110 8.89 8.99 -13.49
C ARG A 110 9.55 8.42 -12.24
N ARG A 111 10.69 7.74 -12.39
CA ARG A 111 11.41 7.03 -11.32
C ARG A 111 12.91 7.39 -11.28
N ALA A 112 13.36 8.34 -12.12
CA ALA A 112 14.77 8.73 -12.29
C ALA A 112 15.70 7.50 -12.46
N GLY A 113 15.32 6.56 -13.34
CA GLY A 113 16.05 5.31 -13.54
C GLY A 113 16.04 4.40 -12.31
N ARG A 114 14.99 4.43 -11.48
CA ARG A 114 14.90 3.70 -10.18
C ARG A 114 16.08 4.06 -9.25
N ILE A 115 16.43 5.35 -9.19
CA ILE A 115 17.53 5.85 -8.36
C ILE A 115 17.54 5.27 -6.96
N GLN A 116 18.73 4.91 -6.47
CA GLN A 116 19.00 4.52 -5.09
C GLN A 116 19.81 5.61 -4.39
N GLY A 117 19.87 5.59 -3.05
CA GLY A 117 20.73 6.50 -2.28
C GLY A 117 20.28 7.96 -2.35
N THR A 118 18.97 8.23 -2.32
CA THR A 118 18.40 9.58 -2.44
C THR A 118 18.58 10.49 -1.23
N LYS A 119 19.23 10.02 -0.16
CA LYS A 119 19.42 10.81 1.07
C LYS A 119 20.06 12.17 0.84
N PRO A 120 21.17 12.34 0.06
CA PRO A 120 21.76 13.67 -0.18
C PRO A 120 20.80 14.65 -0.85
N LEU A 121 19.97 14.17 -1.80
CA LEU A 121 18.94 14.98 -2.45
C LEU A 121 17.84 15.37 -1.46
N THR A 122 17.43 14.44 -0.59
CA THR A 122 16.43 14.67 0.45
C THR A 122 16.89 15.70 1.46
N ASP A 123 18.14 15.62 1.90
CA ASP A 123 18.76 16.58 2.83
C ASP A 123 18.81 17.99 2.22
N ALA A 124 19.17 18.10 0.94
CA ALA A 124 19.20 19.37 0.22
C ALA A 124 17.79 19.98 0.06
N VAL A 125 16.79 19.18 -0.31
CA VAL A 125 15.39 19.62 -0.40
C VAL A 125 14.85 20.01 0.98
N GLY A 126 15.28 19.36 2.04
CA GLY A 126 14.91 19.67 3.42
C GLY A 126 15.29 21.08 3.89
N GLN A 127 16.21 21.76 3.20
CA GLN A 127 16.62 23.15 3.51
C GLN A 127 15.66 24.22 2.93
N ILE A 128 14.69 23.82 2.12
CA ILE A 128 13.70 24.75 1.55
C ILE A 128 12.92 25.42 2.70
N LYS A 129 12.65 26.72 2.53
CA LYS A 129 11.71 27.44 3.41
C LYS A 129 10.47 27.80 2.63
N LEU A 130 9.31 27.40 3.15
CA LEU A 130 8.00 27.77 2.63
C LEU A 130 7.35 28.84 3.53
N SER A 131 6.85 29.90 2.92
CA SER A 131 6.12 30.95 3.67
C SER A 131 4.69 30.51 3.98
N GLY A 132 4.34 30.40 5.27
CA GLY A 132 2.97 30.11 5.71
C GLY A 132 2.63 28.65 6.01
N ALA A 133 3.63 27.74 5.92
CA ALA A 133 3.53 26.38 6.43
C ALA A 133 4.93 25.80 6.66
N GLN A 134 5.03 24.86 7.60
CA GLN A 134 6.17 23.96 7.72
C GLN A 134 5.98 22.78 6.76
N PHE A 135 7.07 22.12 6.37
CA PHE A 135 6.99 20.87 5.68
C PHE A 135 8.01 19.86 6.23
N ILE A 136 7.69 18.59 6.05
CA ILE A 136 8.58 17.45 6.34
C ILE A 136 8.71 16.69 5.02
N PHE A 137 9.95 16.43 4.60
CA PHE A 137 10.22 15.65 3.39
C PHE A 137 11.16 14.51 3.74
N ARG A 138 10.75 13.27 3.46
CA ARG A 138 11.57 12.07 3.72
C ARG A 138 11.56 11.14 2.52
N SER A 139 12.74 10.69 2.10
CA SER A 139 12.85 9.56 1.18
C SER A 139 12.47 8.25 1.87
N THR A 140 11.93 7.32 1.12
CA THR A 140 11.66 5.95 1.56
C THR A 140 12.58 5.00 0.81
N ALA A 141 12.06 4.16 -0.09
CA ALA A 141 12.85 3.23 -0.86
C ALA A 141 13.03 3.72 -2.31
N SER A 142 14.24 3.62 -2.86
CA SER A 142 14.51 3.97 -4.25
C SER A 142 14.13 5.44 -4.55
N HIS A 143 13.36 5.66 -5.62
CA HIS A 143 12.89 6.97 -6.07
C HIS A 143 11.73 7.57 -5.25
N ARG A 144 11.25 6.89 -4.21
CA ARG A 144 10.04 7.27 -3.46
C ARG A 144 10.37 8.19 -2.29
N ALA A 145 9.45 9.13 -2.04
CA ALA A 145 9.49 10.03 -0.90
C ALA A 145 8.06 10.35 -0.42
N ALA A 146 7.97 10.91 0.78
CA ALA A 146 6.76 11.49 1.35
C ALA A 146 6.98 12.97 1.67
N LEU A 147 6.00 13.78 1.34
CA LEU A 147 5.93 15.21 1.68
C LEU A 147 4.75 15.43 2.61
N VAL A 148 4.98 16.11 3.73
CA VAL A 148 3.91 16.54 4.65
C VAL A 148 3.96 18.06 4.77
N LEU A 149 2.85 18.72 4.52
CA LEU A 149 2.65 20.13 4.84
C LEU A 149 1.93 20.24 6.19
N ARG A 150 2.46 21.06 7.07
CA ARG A 150 1.94 21.32 8.42
C ARG A 150 1.67 22.80 8.61
N GLY A 151 0.43 23.15 8.90
CA GLY A 151 0.04 24.54 9.12
C GLY A 151 -1.47 24.73 9.19
N THR A 152 -1.91 25.92 9.62
CA THR A 152 -3.32 26.24 9.71
C THR A 152 -3.93 26.57 8.33
N GLY A 153 -5.18 26.23 8.14
CA GLY A 153 -5.94 26.61 6.95
C GLY A 153 -5.43 25.94 5.66
N LEU A 154 -4.95 24.69 5.75
CA LEU A 154 -4.63 23.84 4.61
C LEU A 154 -5.85 23.00 4.23
N SER A 155 -5.90 22.55 2.97
CA SER A 155 -6.90 21.59 2.47
C SER A 155 -6.24 20.57 1.54
N TYR A 156 -6.69 19.32 1.59
CA TYR A 156 -6.25 18.25 0.69
C TYR A 156 -6.96 18.26 -0.67
N GLU A 157 -7.90 19.19 -0.88
CA GLU A 157 -8.66 19.30 -2.13
C GLU A 157 -7.85 20.01 -3.22
N VAL A 158 -6.77 19.36 -3.65
CA VAL A 158 -5.88 19.84 -4.72
C VAL A 158 -5.54 18.69 -5.68
N THR A 159 -5.15 19.06 -6.90
CA THR A 159 -4.73 18.09 -7.93
C THR A 159 -3.30 17.61 -7.70
N ASP A 160 -2.91 16.53 -8.38
CA ASP A 160 -1.54 16.07 -8.47
C ASP A 160 -0.67 16.96 -9.35
N SER A 161 0.65 16.95 -9.16
CA SER A 161 1.62 17.50 -10.13
C SER A 161 2.14 16.45 -11.11
N ASP A 162 1.99 15.15 -10.78
CA ASP A 162 2.37 14.02 -11.62
C ASP A 162 1.35 13.88 -12.78
N PRO A 163 1.77 13.97 -14.06
CA PRO A 163 0.86 13.76 -15.19
C PRO A 163 0.52 12.29 -15.40
N HIS A 164 1.09 11.37 -14.62
CA HIS A 164 0.97 9.91 -14.71
C HIS A 164 1.46 9.29 -16.01
N GLU A 165 2.07 10.09 -16.91
CA GLU A 165 2.51 9.66 -18.24
C GLU A 165 3.88 10.27 -18.57
N ILE A 166 4.76 9.46 -19.21
CA ILE A 166 6.04 9.92 -19.77
C ILE A 166 5.75 10.72 -21.04
N GLY A 167 6.54 11.76 -21.31
CA GLY A 167 6.37 12.63 -22.48
C GLY A 167 5.38 13.79 -22.22
N LYS A 168 4.68 13.80 -21.11
CA LYS A 168 3.82 14.92 -20.71
C LYS A 168 4.56 15.91 -19.83
N LYS A 169 4.13 17.16 -19.89
CA LYS A 169 4.61 18.23 -19.01
C LYS A 169 4.10 18.02 -17.59
N VAL A 170 4.93 18.32 -16.60
CA VAL A 170 4.54 18.34 -15.19
C VAL A 170 3.33 19.27 -15.02
N LEU A 171 2.37 18.84 -14.22
CA LEU A 171 1.16 19.61 -13.98
C LEU A 171 1.38 20.65 -12.87
N GLN A 172 0.78 21.79 -13.03
CA GLN A 172 0.64 22.76 -11.93
C GLN A 172 -0.44 22.26 -10.98
N VAL A 173 -0.14 22.18 -9.70
CA VAL A 173 -1.13 21.86 -8.67
C VAL A 173 -2.18 22.95 -8.62
N LYS A 174 -3.45 22.58 -8.68
CA LYS A 174 -4.62 23.46 -8.65
C LYS A 174 -5.60 23.01 -7.57
N PRO A 175 -6.42 23.90 -7.03
CA PRO A 175 -7.56 23.49 -6.23
C PRO A 175 -8.45 22.55 -7.04
N LEU A 176 -8.97 21.50 -6.42
CA LEU A 176 -10.01 20.66 -7.03
C LEU A 176 -11.29 21.47 -7.08
N LEU A 177 -11.67 21.85 -8.29
CA LEU A 177 -12.96 22.44 -8.60
C LEU A 177 -13.92 21.28 -8.85
N ARG A 178 -14.88 21.06 -7.95
CA ARG A 178 -15.94 20.10 -8.24
C ARG A 178 -16.82 20.66 -9.37
N PRO A 179 -17.32 19.80 -10.27
CA PRO A 179 -18.25 20.22 -11.31
C PRO A 179 -19.46 20.92 -10.68
N SER A 180 -19.72 22.15 -11.06
CA SER A 180 -20.70 23.09 -10.51
C SER A 180 -20.29 23.77 -9.18
N GLU A 181 -19.27 24.67 -9.26
CA GLU A 181 -19.03 25.63 -8.18
C GLU A 181 -20.32 26.37 -7.78
N ASP A 182 -21.15 26.69 -8.74
CA ASP A 182 -22.44 27.37 -8.51
C ASP A 182 -23.45 26.49 -7.76
N MET A 183 -23.52 25.20 -8.03
CA MET A 183 -24.41 24.28 -7.32
C MET A 183 -23.91 23.94 -5.90
N GLU A 184 -22.60 23.80 -5.68
CA GLU A 184 -22.06 23.61 -4.32
C GLU A 184 -22.20 24.88 -3.49
N LEU A 185 -21.97 26.05 -4.09
CA LEU A 185 -22.23 27.33 -3.44
C LEU A 185 -23.72 27.51 -3.12
N ALA A 186 -24.61 27.18 -4.03
CA ALA A 186 -26.06 27.24 -3.80
C ALA A 186 -26.49 26.26 -2.69
N ARG A 187 -26.00 25.02 -2.67
CA ARG A 187 -26.23 24.05 -1.59
C ARG A 187 -25.66 24.52 -0.25
N ALA A 188 -24.45 25.11 -0.26
CA ALA A 188 -23.84 25.66 0.94
C ALA A 188 -24.61 26.87 1.48
N ILE A 189 -25.17 27.72 0.63
CA ILE A 189 -26.05 28.85 1.00
C ILE A 189 -27.32 28.30 1.65
N LEU A 190 -27.99 27.33 1.01
CA LEU A 190 -29.22 26.71 1.50
C LEU A 190 -29.05 26.01 2.83
N ALA A 191 -27.87 25.38 3.04
CA ALA A 191 -27.54 24.65 4.26
C ALA A 191 -26.87 25.50 5.36
N GLY A 192 -26.74 26.81 5.19
CA GLY A 192 -26.03 27.68 6.14
C GLY A 192 -24.51 27.44 6.20
N GLY A 193 -23.96 26.67 5.28
CA GLY A 193 -22.56 26.21 5.28
C GLY A 193 -21.55 27.08 4.51
N VAL A 194 -21.94 28.27 4.07
CA VAL A 194 -21.12 29.17 3.20
C VAL A 194 -19.73 29.43 3.80
N ARG A 195 -19.66 29.68 5.11
CA ARG A 195 -18.37 29.96 5.79
C ARG A 195 -17.42 28.76 5.70
N LYS A 196 -17.93 27.55 5.85
CA LYS A 196 -17.15 26.29 5.74
C LYS A 196 -16.69 26.08 4.32
N TYR A 197 -17.55 26.31 3.31
CA TYR A 197 -17.21 26.21 1.89
C TYR A 197 -16.10 27.18 1.50
N LEU A 198 -16.24 28.47 1.82
CA LEU A 198 -15.22 29.49 1.54
C LEU A 198 -13.89 29.20 2.27
N GLY A 199 -13.96 28.64 3.49
CA GLY A 199 -12.78 28.19 4.24
C GLY A 199 -12.03 27.07 3.52
N ARG A 200 -12.73 26.05 3.01
CA ARG A 200 -12.14 24.94 2.23
C ARG A 200 -11.48 25.45 0.96
N ARG A 201 -12.14 26.30 0.20
CA ARG A 201 -11.62 26.92 -1.05
C ARG A 201 -10.36 27.74 -0.79
N ARG A 202 -10.33 28.55 0.26
CA ARG A 202 -9.12 29.30 0.67
C ARG A 202 -7.98 28.35 1.04
N GLY A 203 -8.28 27.28 1.77
CA GLY A 203 -7.33 26.24 2.15
C GLY A 203 -6.73 25.53 0.94
N ALA A 204 -7.54 25.14 -0.04
CA ALA A 204 -7.09 24.50 -1.27
C ALA A 204 -6.17 25.41 -2.09
N ASN A 205 -6.54 26.69 -2.25
CA ASN A 205 -5.68 27.69 -2.92
C ASN A 205 -4.34 27.85 -2.18
N LYS A 206 -4.35 27.92 -0.85
CA LYS A 206 -3.14 28.02 -0.04
C LYS A 206 -2.26 26.80 -0.22
N THR A 207 -2.83 25.60 -0.15
CA THR A 207 -2.11 24.33 -0.34
C THR A 207 -1.51 24.21 -1.72
N ALA A 208 -2.28 24.50 -2.78
CA ALA A 208 -1.81 24.50 -4.16
C ALA A 208 -0.63 25.46 -4.37
N LYS A 209 -0.70 26.68 -3.83
CA LYS A 209 0.41 27.65 -3.89
C LYS A 209 1.67 27.13 -3.21
N LEU A 210 1.54 26.53 -2.01
CA LEU A 210 2.67 25.96 -1.26
C LEU A 210 3.31 24.78 -1.99
N LEU A 211 2.52 23.88 -2.58
CA LEU A 211 3.01 22.73 -3.34
C LEU A 211 3.72 23.18 -4.63
N ASN A 212 3.20 24.17 -5.35
CA ASN A 212 3.86 24.73 -6.52
C ASN A 212 5.17 25.45 -6.15
N ASP A 213 5.22 26.18 -5.03
CA ASP A 213 6.46 26.81 -4.53
C ASP A 213 7.49 25.76 -4.10
N PHE A 214 7.06 24.68 -3.42
CA PHE A 214 7.91 23.55 -3.10
C PHE A 214 8.47 22.90 -4.38
N SER A 215 7.63 22.59 -5.37
CA SER A 215 8.06 21.97 -6.63
C SER A 215 9.08 22.83 -7.37
N ARG A 216 8.84 24.13 -7.48
CA ARG A 216 9.76 25.07 -8.11
C ARG A 216 11.10 25.13 -7.38
N LYS A 217 11.10 25.33 -6.05
CA LYS A 217 12.33 25.42 -5.25
C LYS A 217 13.10 24.12 -5.24
N SER A 218 12.41 22.97 -5.14
CA SER A 218 13.08 21.67 -5.20
C SER A 218 13.72 21.41 -6.56
N TYR A 219 13.09 21.80 -7.67
CA TYR A 219 13.68 21.70 -9.00
C TYR A 219 14.98 22.48 -9.13
N GLU A 220 15.01 23.75 -8.69
CA GLU A 220 16.23 24.58 -8.74
C GLU A 220 17.39 23.96 -7.93
N ILE A 221 17.10 23.38 -6.77
CA ILE A 221 18.12 22.70 -5.95
C ILE A 221 18.58 21.41 -6.65
N LEU A 222 17.64 20.58 -7.07
CA LEU A 222 17.95 19.25 -7.61
C LEU A 222 18.63 19.34 -8.99
N LYS A 223 18.22 20.26 -9.85
CA LYS A 223 18.83 20.48 -11.17
C LYS A 223 20.34 20.71 -11.05
N ASN A 224 20.77 21.44 -10.04
CA ASN A 224 22.16 21.83 -9.83
C ASN A 224 22.91 20.97 -8.81
N HIS A 225 22.27 19.92 -8.25
CA HIS A 225 22.87 19.11 -7.19
C HIS A 225 24.08 18.29 -7.69
N PRO A 226 25.21 18.22 -6.95
CA PRO A 226 26.41 17.49 -7.36
C PRO A 226 26.14 16.02 -7.73
N LEU A 227 25.31 15.32 -6.96
CA LEU A 227 24.92 13.93 -7.25
C LEU A 227 24.27 13.79 -8.64
N ASN A 228 23.43 14.74 -9.05
CA ASN A 228 22.79 14.69 -10.36
C ASN A 228 23.76 15.00 -11.50
N ARG A 229 24.74 15.89 -11.28
CA ARG A 229 25.83 16.11 -12.24
C ARG A 229 26.70 14.86 -12.41
N GLU A 230 27.04 14.19 -11.30
CA GLU A 230 27.78 12.92 -11.34
C GLU A 230 26.99 11.83 -12.08
N ARG A 231 25.67 11.72 -11.84
CA ARG A 231 24.80 10.77 -12.54
C ARG A 231 24.82 11.00 -14.05
N VAL A 232 24.66 12.25 -14.47
CA VAL A 232 24.70 12.61 -15.92
C VAL A 232 26.06 12.27 -16.54
N MET A 233 27.18 12.56 -15.86
CA MET A 233 28.50 12.18 -16.34
C MET A 233 28.68 10.66 -16.50
N LYS A 234 27.97 9.88 -15.69
CA LYS A 234 27.94 8.40 -15.77
C LYS A 234 26.87 7.86 -16.75
N GLY A 235 26.21 8.71 -17.54
CA GLY A 235 25.14 8.31 -18.46
C GLY A 235 23.85 7.88 -17.77
N LEU A 236 23.68 8.19 -16.47
CA LEU A 236 22.48 7.86 -15.70
C LEU A 236 21.50 9.05 -15.70
N LEU A 237 20.22 8.74 -15.61
CA LEU A 237 19.16 9.74 -15.53
C LEU A 237 19.24 10.54 -14.24
N PRO A 238 19.24 11.90 -14.28
CA PRO A 238 19.22 12.72 -13.07
C PRO A 238 17.87 12.65 -12.36
N ALA A 239 17.90 12.72 -11.03
CA ALA A 239 16.68 12.85 -10.20
C ALA A 239 16.45 14.34 -9.91
N ASN A 240 16.06 15.09 -10.95
CA ASN A 240 16.05 16.56 -10.94
C ASN A 240 14.65 17.16 -10.63
N TYR A 241 13.62 16.33 -10.45
CA TYR A 241 12.27 16.78 -10.12
C TYR A 241 11.61 15.88 -9.08
N ILE A 242 10.62 16.42 -8.35
CA ILE A 242 9.76 15.65 -7.44
C ILE A 242 8.32 15.75 -7.94
N LEU A 243 7.81 14.63 -8.47
CA LEU A 243 6.41 14.50 -8.85
C LEU A 243 5.58 14.21 -7.60
N LEU A 244 4.58 15.05 -7.31
CA LEU A 244 3.69 14.95 -6.15
C LEU A 244 2.34 14.38 -6.57
N ARG A 245 1.82 13.40 -5.78
CA ARG A 245 0.54 12.75 -6.03
C ARG A 245 -0.09 12.15 -4.79
N GLY A 246 -1.38 11.78 -4.92
CA GLY A 246 -2.11 11.05 -3.90
C GLY A 246 -2.24 11.82 -2.59
N VAL A 247 -2.56 13.12 -2.70
CA VAL A 247 -2.78 13.99 -1.54
C VAL A 247 -3.86 13.45 -0.63
N GLY A 248 -3.67 13.59 0.68
CA GLY A 248 -4.65 13.21 1.68
C GLY A 248 -4.32 13.76 3.06
N ILE A 249 -5.20 13.48 4.01
CA ILE A 249 -5.02 13.73 5.45
C ILE A 249 -4.95 12.39 6.18
N ALA A 250 -4.41 12.40 7.40
CA ALA A 250 -4.42 11.19 8.22
C ALA A 250 -5.86 10.69 8.40
N PRO A 251 -6.21 9.46 7.94
CA PRO A 251 -7.54 8.92 8.19
C PRO A 251 -7.73 8.64 9.68
N HIS A 252 -8.96 8.76 10.15
CA HIS A 252 -9.30 8.38 11.50
C HIS A 252 -9.53 6.87 11.55
N LEU A 253 -8.46 6.10 11.77
CA LEU A 253 -8.53 4.66 11.96
C LEU A 253 -8.62 4.34 13.45
N LYS A 254 -9.64 3.57 13.84
CA LYS A 254 -9.71 3.02 15.20
C LYS A 254 -8.63 1.93 15.30
N PRO A 255 -7.63 2.02 16.20
CA PRO A 255 -6.58 1.02 16.33
C PRO A 255 -7.14 -0.40 16.49
N LEU A 256 -6.48 -1.43 15.97
CA LEU A 256 -6.95 -2.83 16.04
C LEU A 256 -7.17 -3.29 17.48
N ARG A 257 -6.34 -2.80 18.42
CA ARG A 257 -6.52 -3.06 19.86
C ARG A 257 -7.86 -2.55 20.39
N GLU A 258 -8.30 -1.39 19.94
CA GLU A 258 -9.59 -0.81 20.36
C GLU A 258 -10.76 -1.41 19.58
N LYS A 259 -10.51 -1.76 18.28
CA LYS A 259 -11.55 -2.30 17.40
C LYS A 259 -11.87 -3.76 17.72
N PHE A 260 -10.85 -4.58 17.95
CA PHE A 260 -10.96 -6.04 18.10
C PHE A 260 -10.40 -6.58 19.42
N GLY A 261 -9.81 -5.76 20.28
CA GLY A 261 -9.22 -6.21 21.54
C GLY A 261 -7.96 -7.04 21.37
N ILE A 262 -7.25 -6.93 20.25
CA ILE A 262 -6.04 -7.72 19.92
C ILE A 262 -4.79 -6.85 19.87
N THR A 263 -3.68 -7.39 20.35
CA THR A 263 -2.34 -6.85 20.09
C THR A 263 -1.84 -7.35 18.74
N SER A 264 -1.14 -6.52 17.99
CA SER A 264 -0.77 -6.87 16.61
C SER A 264 0.57 -6.29 16.18
N ALA A 265 1.29 -7.06 15.36
CA ALA A 265 2.54 -6.65 14.72
C ALA A 265 2.51 -6.88 13.21
N CYS A 266 3.35 -6.15 12.49
CA CYS A 266 3.48 -6.24 11.04
C CYS A 266 4.95 -6.45 10.65
N VAL A 267 5.20 -7.47 9.84
CA VAL A 267 6.47 -7.77 9.18
C VAL A 267 6.31 -7.47 7.70
N ALA A 268 6.76 -6.29 7.27
CA ALA A 268 6.64 -5.80 5.90
C ALA A 268 7.84 -4.93 5.52
N ALA A 269 8.28 -4.99 4.26
CA ALA A 269 9.32 -4.12 3.71
C ALA A 269 8.73 -2.86 3.04
N ALA A 270 7.56 -2.98 2.40
CA ALA A 270 6.93 -1.88 1.67
C ALA A 270 6.50 -0.75 2.62
N ALA A 271 7.03 0.46 2.42
CA ALA A 271 6.72 1.61 3.28
C ALA A 271 5.22 1.90 3.36
N LEU A 272 4.49 1.77 2.24
CA LEU A 272 3.05 1.96 2.19
C LEU A 272 2.31 1.03 3.15
N VAL A 273 2.61 -0.28 3.11
CA VAL A 273 2.00 -1.30 3.97
C VAL A 273 2.36 -1.05 5.44
N ARG A 274 3.63 -0.74 5.70
CA ARG A 274 4.10 -0.35 7.05
C ARG A 274 3.32 0.86 7.58
N GLY A 275 3.02 1.82 6.70
CA GLY A 275 2.22 3.01 7.04
C GLY A 275 0.78 2.67 7.39
N VAL A 276 0.10 1.84 6.59
CA VAL A 276 -1.26 1.36 6.89
C VAL A 276 -1.27 0.64 8.25
N CYS A 277 -0.36 -0.31 8.46
CA CYS A 277 -0.25 -1.06 9.72
C CYS A 277 0.02 -0.14 10.92
N ARG A 278 0.95 0.83 10.79
CA ARG A 278 1.25 1.80 11.86
C ARG A 278 0.02 2.64 12.21
N MET A 279 -0.72 3.11 11.21
CA MET A 279 -1.94 3.90 11.44
C MET A 279 -3.08 3.05 12.02
N ALA A 280 -3.09 1.73 11.75
CA ALA A 280 -3.98 0.77 12.40
C ALA A 280 -3.57 0.42 13.86
N GLY A 281 -2.51 1.05 14.39
CA GLY A 281 -2.02 0.84 15.75
C GLY A 281 -1.19 -0.43 15.93
N MET A 282 -0.65 -1.01 14.85
CA MET A 282 0.21 -2.20 14.91
C MET A 282 1.67 -1.82 15.19
N THR A 283 2.38 -2.72 15.88
CA THR A 283 3.84 -2.64 15.99
C THR A 283 4.48 -3.03 14.67
N VAL A 284 5.18 -2.12 14.01
CA VAL A 284 5.88 -2.38 12.75
C VAL A 284 7.30 -2.84 13.04
N ILE A 285 7.62 -4.07 12.65
CA ILE A 285 8.93 -4.68 12.89
C ILE A 285 9.91 -4.29 11.78
N ASP A 286 11.08 -3.81 12.16
CA ASP A 286 12.20 -3.59 11.23
C ASP A 286 12.97 -4.89 11.05
N VAL A 287 13.09 -5.34 9.80
CA VAL A 287 13.75 -6.60 9.45
C VAL A 287 14.91 -6.29 8.50
N PRO A 288 16.16 -6.40 8.96
CA PRO A 288 17.33 -6.28 8.08
C PRO A 288 17.25 -7.31 6.94
N GLY A 289 17.61 -6.89 5.74
CA GLY A 289 17.53 -7.75 4.54
C GLY A 289 16.12 -7.92 3.95
N ALA A 290 15.07 -7.42 4.60
CA ALA A 290 13.74 -7.42 4.02
C ALA A 290 13.65 -6.35 2.92
N THR A 291 13.35 -6.79 1.69
CA THR A 291 13.11 -5.93 0.53
C THR A 291 11.68 -6.08 0.02
N GLY A 292 11.27 -5.22 -0.93
CA GLY A 292 10.01 -5.34 -1.66
C GLY A 292 10.14 -6.15 -2.96
N SER A 293 11.23 -6.86 -3.15
CA SER A 293 11.58 -7.61 -4.36
C SER A 293 11.71 -9.11 -4.07
N VAL A 294 11.98 -9.90 -5.11
CA VAL A 294 12.19 -11.35 -4.99
C VAL A 294 13.48 -11.73 -4.24
N ASP A 295 14.42 -10.80 -4.09
CA ASP A 295 15.67 -10.97 -3.32
C ASP A 295 15.49 -10.82 -1.81
N THR A 296 14.27 -10.56 -1.35
CA THR A 296 13.97 -10.39 0.09
C THR A 296 14.47 -11.57 0.91
N ASP A 297 15.04 -11.28 2.09
CA ASP A 297 15.42 -12.32 3.05
C ASP A 297 14.16 -12.90 3.72
N LEU A 298 13.71 -14.04 3.19
CA LEU A 298 12.54 -14.78 3.68
C LEU A 298 12.80 -15.36 5.07
N ASN A 299 14.04 -15.79 5.37
CA ASN A 299 14.40 -16.34 6.67
C ASN A 299 14.35 -15.25 7.76
N ALA A 300 14.92 -14.08 7.49
CA ALA A 300 14.85 -12.96 8.42
C ALA A 300 13.40 -12.55 8.70
N LYS A 301 12.52 -12.54 7.67
CA LYS A 301 11.08 -12.26 7.86
C LYS A 301 10.39 -13.35 8.69
N ARG A 302 10.68 -14.63 8.45
CA ARG A 302 10.17 -15.75 9.24
C ARG A 302 10.54 -15.60 10.71
N GLU A 303 11.81 -15.38 11.01
CA GLU A 303 12.29 -15.20 12.39
C GLU A 303 11.60 -14.01 13.06
N ALA A 304 11.42 -12.90 12.34
CA ALA A 304 10.70 -11.74 12.85
C ALA A 304 9.23 -12.06 13.21
N VAL A 305 8.55 -12.90 12.41
CA VAL A 305 7.20 -13.38 12.70
C VAL A 305 7.20 -14.21 13.99
N LEU A 306 8.11 -15.19 14.11
CA LEU A 306 8.20 -16.05 15.28
C LEU A 306 8.49 -15.27 16.57
N GLN A 307 9.34 -14.25 16.50
CA GLN A 307 9.60 -13.38 17.65
C GLN A 307 8.38 -12.49 17.96
N ALA A 308 7.74 -11.91 16.96
CA ALA A 308 6.56 -11.06 17.14
C ALA A 308 5.38 -11.82 17.76
N LEU A 309 5.19 -13.09 17.41
CA LEU A 309 4.16 -13.97 18.00
C LEU A 309 4.30 -14.15 19.50
N LYS A 310 5.49 -13.97 20.10
CA LYS A 310 5.65 -14.11 21.55
C LYS A 310 4.82 -13.11 22.32
N THR A 311 4.62 -11.91 21.78
CA THR A 311 3.99 -10.76 22.46
C THR A 311 2.74 -10.22 21.77
N ASN A 312 2.37 -10.76 20.61
CA ASN A 312 1.21 -10.29 19.86
C ASN A 312 0.21 -11.43 19.61
N ASP A 313 -1.07 -11.08 19.58
CA ASP A 313 -2.16 -11.98 19.24
C ASP A 313 -2.25 -12.21 17.71
N LEU A 314 -1.92 -11.17 16.92
CA LEU A 314 -1.91 -11.21 15.46
C LEU A 314 -0.57 -10.73 14.90
N VAL A 315 0.01 -11.49 13.97
CA VAL A 315 1.16 -11.03 13.19
C VAL A 315 0.81 -11.06 11.70
N VAL A 316 0.90 -9.90 11.06
CA VAL A 316 0.75 -9.77 9.60
C VAL A 316 2.12 -9.95 8.96
N LEU A 317 2.25 -10.93 8.08
CA LEU A 317 3.43 -11.17 7.24
C LEU A 317 3.13 -10.78 5.79
N HIS A 318 3.79 -9.74 5.30
CA HIS A 318 3.61 -9.23 3.95
C HIS A 318 4.81 -9.54 3.05
N ILE A 319 4.57 -10.12 1.88
CA ILE A 319 5.56 -10.48 0.86
C ILE A 319 5.19 -9.83 -0.48
N LYS A 320 6.05 -8.91 -0.96
CA LYS A 320 5.73 -8.09 -2.14
C LYS A 320 6.33 -8.59 -3.47
N GLY A 321 7.34 -9.44 -3.46
CA GLY A 321 8.08 -9.82 -4.68
C GLY A 321 7.20 -10.35 -5.83
N PHE A 322 6.03 -10.92 -5.53
CA PHE A 322 5.09 -11.40 -6.56
C PHE A 322 4.57 -10.26 -7.45
N ASP A 323 4.22 -9.12 -6.86
CA ASP A 323 3.73 -7.94 -7.58
C ASP A 323 4.81 -7.37 -8.52
N GLU A 324 6.07 -7.36 -8.08
CA GLU A 324 7.18 -6.87 -8.90
C GLU A 324 7.35 -7.71 -10.18
N VAL A 325 7.45 -9.04 -10.06
CA VAL A 325 7.61 -9.93 -11.23
C VAL A 325 6.37 -9.97 -12.12
N SER A 326 5.20 -9.71 -11.55
CA SER A 326 3.95 -9.58 -12.31
C SER A 326 3.94 -8.33 -13.19
N HIS A 327 4.35 -7.19 -12.66
CA HIS A 327 4.50 -5.95 -13.42
C HIS A 327 5.57 -6.06 -14.53
N ASP A 328 6.59 -6.90 -14.32
CA ASP A 328 7.61 -7.20 -15.35
C ASP A 328 7.10 -8.23 -16.38
N GLY A 329 5.97 -8.88 -16.14
CA GLY A 329 5.36 -9.89 -17.02
C GLY A 329 6.08 -11.22 -16.99
N ASN A 330 6.76 -11.57 -15.88
CA ASN A 330 7.62 -12.74 -15.76
C ASN A 330 6.94 -13.89 -15.01
N ALA A 331 6.14 -14.69 -15.71
CA ALA A 331 5.42 -15.82 -15.13
C ALA A 331 6.35 -16.90 -14.52
N PRO A 332 7.46 -17.34 -15.16
CA PRO A 332 8.38 -18.29 -14.54
C PRO A 332 8.97 -17.79 -13.23
N ALA A 333 9.38 -16.53 -13.14
CA ALA A 333 9.90 -15.96 -11.91
C ALA A 333 8.82 -15.89 -10.82
N LYS A 334 7.54 -15.62 -11.17
CA LYS A 334 6.42 -15.65 -10.24
C LYS A 334 6.22 -17.04 -9.65
N VAL A 335 6.22 -18.08 -10.48
CA VAL A 335 6.13 -19.49 -10.04
C VAL A 335 7.26 -19.84 -9.08
N GLN A 336 8.52 -19.59 -9.45
CA GLN A 336 9.69 -19.85 -8.61
C GLN A 336 9.62 -19.11 -7.26
N PHE A 337 9.12 -17.89 -7.27
CA PHE A 337 9.00 -17.11 -6.03
C PHE A 337 7.88 -17.63 -5.12
N ILE A 338 6.76 -18.11 -5.70
CA ILE A 338 5.69 -18.80 -4.95
C ILE A 338 6.28 -20.03 -4.23
N GLU A 339 7.06 -20.89 -4.92
CA GLU A 339 7.67 -22.08 -4.35
C GLU A 339 8.65 -21.75 -3.20
N ARG A 340 9.45 -20.70 -3.35
CA ARG A 340 10.36 -20.24 -2.30
C ARG A 340 9.62 -19.74 -1.06
N VAL A 341 8.53 -19.00 -1.25
CA VAL A 341 7.70 -18.49 -0.16
C VAL A 341 6.93 -19.64 0.50
N ASP A 342 6.44 -20.60 -0.27
CA ASP A 342 5.82 -21.81 0.26
C ASP A 342 6.74 -22.57 1.20
N ALA A 343 7.99 -22.78 0.79
CA ALA A 343 8.99 -23.44 1.63
C ALA A 343 9.23 -22.70 2.96
N MET A 344 9.23 -21.37 2.96
CA MET A 344 9.33 -20.57 4.19
C MET A 344 8.08 -20.73 5.07
N LEU A 345 6.88 -20.77 4.48
CA LEU A 345 5.61 -20.91 5.21
C LEU A 345 5.52 -22.23 5.95
N GLY A 346 6.15 -23.29 5.47
CA GLY A 346 6.12 -24.61 6.13
C GLY A 346 6.50 -24.58 7.61
N SER A 347 7.42 -23.70 8.00
CA SER A 347 7.81 -23.54 9.40
C SER A 347 6.89 -22.62 10.22
N LEU A 348 5.91 -22.00 9.60
CA LEU A 348 4.96 -21.08 10.23
C LEU A 348 3.57 -21.72 10.44
N ILE A 349 3.26 -22.83 9.78
CA ILE A 349 1.94 -23.47 9.83
C ILE A 349 1.49 -23.74 11.27
N ASP A 350 2.38 -24.31 12.09
CA ASP A 350 2.09 -24.69 13.47
C ASP A 350 2.69 -23.69 14.50
N ALA A 351 3.17 -22.53 14.05
CA ALA A 351 3.76 -21.51 14.92
C ALA A 351 2.71 -20.64 15.65
N ALA A 352 1.47 -20.65 15.20
CA ALA A 352 0.32 -19.98 15.80
C ALA A 352 -0.90 -20.91 15.81
N ASP A 353 -1.93 -20.55 16.60
CA ASP A 353 -3.18 -21.33 16.61
C ASP A 353 -3.90 -21.25 15.25
N PHE A 354 -3.85 -20.08 14.60
CA PHE A 354 -4.46 -19.85 13.29
C PHE A 354 -3.44 -19.34 12.29
N ILE A 355 -3.58 -19.77 11.05
CA ILE A 355 -2.92 -19.19 9.89
C ILE A 355 -3.95 -18.87 8.81
N ALA A 356 -3.94 -17.63 8.32
CA ALA A 356 -4.73 -17.21 7.19
C ALA A 356 -3.81 -16.85 6.01
N LEU A 357 -4.08 -17.42 4.85
CA LEU A 357 -3.48 -17.04 3.57
C LEU A 357 -4.42 -16.08 2.87
N ALA A 358 -3.92 -14.89 2.53
CA ALA A 358 -4.64 -13.88 1.77
C ALA A 358 -3.75 -13.29 0.68
N ILE A 359 -4.39 -12.70 -0.31
CA ILE A 359 -3.76 -11.95 -1.39
C ILE A 359 -4.45 -10.59 -1.44
N ASP A 360 -3.69 -9.52 -1.62
CA ASP A 360 -4.25 -8.16 -1.60
C ASP A 360 -4.89 -7.77 -2.94
N HIS A 361 -4.38 -8.25 -4.06
CA HIS A 361 -4.96 -8.07 -5.40
C HIS A 361 -4.41 -9.07 -6.41
N THR A 362 -5.14 -9.27 -7.49
CA THR A 362 -4.65 -9.97 -8.66
C THR A 362 -3.80 -9.02 -9.50
N THR A 363 -2.58 -9.45 -9.88
CA THR A 363 -1.70 -8.73 -10.80
C THR A 363 -1.30 -9.70 -11.92
N PRO A 364 -2.13 -9.83 -12.98
CA PRO A 364 -1.85 -10.80 -14.03
C PRO A 364 -0.58 -10.42 -14.81
N VAL A 365 0.33 -11.36 -14.98
CA VAL A 365 1.58 -11.16 -15.75
C VAL A 365 1.34 -10.74 -17.21
N SER A 366 0.18 -11.09 -17.76
CA SER A 366 -0.26 -10.70 -19.11
C SER A 366 -0.73 -9.25 -19.18
N VAL A 367 -1.28 -8.71 -18.08
CA VAL A 367 -1.81 -7.34 -17.97
C VAL A 367 -0.75 -6.38 -17.43
N ARG A 368 0.07 -6.84 -16.48
CA ARG A 368 1.13 -6.06 -15.78
C ARG A 368 0.60 -4.90 -14.95
N GLU A 369 -0.67 -4.97 -14.58
CA GLU A 369 -1.37 -4.01 -13.72
C GLU A 369 -2.37 -4.75 -12.86
N HIS A 370 -2.81 -4.11 -11.77
CA HIS A 370 -3.81 -4.69 -10.88
C HIS A 370 -5.17 -4.82 -11.58
N THR A 371 -5.88 -5.90 -11.28
CA THR A 371 -7.22 -6.15 -11.83
C THR A 371 -8.22 -6.41 -10.71
N GLY A 372 -9.50 -6.29 -11.01
CA GLY A 372 -10.60 -6.51 -10.06
C GLY A 372 -11.07 -7.98 -9.96
N ASP A 373 -10.21 -8.93 -10.37
CA ASP A 373 -10.49 -10.36 -10.20
C ASP A 373 -10.46 -10.73 -8.71
N PRO A 374 -11.27 -11.70 -8.25
CA PRO A 374 -11.21 -12.19 -6.89
C PRO A 374 -9.88 -12.92 -6.65
N VAL A 375 -9.47 -12.98 -5.39
CA VAL A 375 -8.25 -13.67 -4.97
C VAL A 375 -8.59 -14.84 -4.05
N PRO A 376 -7.81 -15.93 -4.01
CA PRO A 376 -8.02 -17.02 -3.07
C PRO A 376 -7.69 -16.59 -1.64
N VAL A 377 -8.47 -17.11 -0.71
CA VAL A 377 -8.26 -17.00 0.74
C VAL A 377 -8.40 -18.38 1.37
N ALA A 378 -7.59 -18.68 2.39
CA ALA A 378 -7.74 -19.89 3.20
C ALA A 378 -7.44 -19.59 4.67
N ILE A 379 -8.17 -20.19 5.60
CA ILE A 379 -7.98 -20.04 7.04
C ILE A 379 -7.93 -21.43 7.66
N ALA A 380 -6.86 -21.74 8.37
CA ALA A 380 -6.70 -23.00 9.11
C ALA A 380 -6.46 -22.73 10.60
N GLY A 381 -6.95 -23.61 11.46
CA GLY A 381 -6.78 -23.54 12.90
C GLY A 381 -7.80 -24.34 13.68
N PRO A 382 -7.72 -24.33 15.02
CA PRO A 382 -8.64 -25.09 15.87
C PRO A 382 -10.11 -24.68 15.68
N GLY A 383 -10.98 -25.66 15.50
CA GLY A 383 -12.42 -25.42 15.37
C GLY A 383 -12.88 -24.83 14.02
N VAL A 384 -11.97 -24.61 13.07
CA VAL A 384 -12.32 -24.28 11.71
C VAL A 384 -13.05 -25.48 11.08
N ARG A 385 -14.20 -25.23 10.48
CA ARG A 385 -14.94 -26.24 9.70
C ARG A 385 -14.24 -26.39 8.35
N ALA A 386 -13.31 -27.34 8.27
CA ALA A 386 -12.61 -27.62 7.02
C ALA A 386 -13.61 -27.96 5.89
N ASP A 387 -13.30 -27.51 4.70
CA ASP A 387 -14.02 -27.86 3.47
C ASP A 387 -13.24 -28.93 2.66
N ASP A 388 -13.71 -29.24 1.45
CA ASP A 388 -13.10 -30.25 0.59
C ASP A 388 -11.96 -29.70 -0.30
N VAL A 389 -11.59 -28.41 -0.13
CA VAL A 389 -10.50 -27.78 -0.90
C VAL A 389 -9.14 -28.27 -0.40
N SER A 390 -8.40 -28.94 -1.28
CA SER A 390 -7.09 -29.52 -0.96
C SER A 390 -5.92 -28.80 -1.62
N VAL A 391 -6.17 -27.78 -2.45
CA VAL A 391 -5.16 -27.02 -3.21
C VAL A 391 -5.44 -25.53 -3.07
N TYR A 392 -4.45 -24.75 -2.69
CA TYR A 392 -4.56 -23.29 -2.63
C TYR A 392 -4.38 -22.68 -4.03
N SER A 393 -5.46 -22.35 -4.70
CA SER A 393 -5.45 -21.70 -6.02
C SER A 393 -6.73 -20.91 -6.28
N GLU A 394 -6.71 -20.06 -7.29
CA GLU A 394 -7.86 -19.24 -7.69
C GLU A 394 -9.08 -20.11 -8.03
N ARG A 395 -8.87 -21.21 -8.77
CA ARG A 395 -9.94 -22.12 -9.19
C ARG A 395 -10.47 -22.93 -8.02
N ALA A 396 -9.61 -23.50 -7.20
CA ALA A 396 -10.03 -24.33 -6.09
C ALA A 396 -10.77 -23.51 -5.01
N ALA A 397 -10.35 -22.27 -4.78
CA ALA A 397 -11.00 -21.38 -3.82
C ALA A 397 -12.46 -21.08 -4.14
N ALA A 398 -12.85 -21.12 -5.42
CA ALA A 398 -14.24 -20.91 -5.84
C ALA A 398 -15.22 -21.98 -5.31
N GLU A 399 -14.70 -23.17 -4.96
CA GLU A 399 -15.49 -24.30 -4.39
C GLU A 399 -15.42 -24.31 -2.85
N GLY A 400 -14.74 -23.36 -2.23
CA GLY A 400 -14.50 -23.35 -0.79
C GLY A 400 -15.71 -22.93 0.05
N GLY A 401 -15.74 -23.39 1.29
CA GLY A 401 -16.84 -23.20 2.24
C GLY A 401 -17.03 -21.77 2.73
N LEU A 402 -16.02 -20.88 2.62
CA LEU A 402 -16.19 -19.44 2.85
C LEU A 402 -17.00 -18.76 1.73
N SER A 403 -17.16 -19.44 0.58
CA SER A 403 -17.81 -18.86 -0.58
C SER A 403 -17.11 -17.55 -1.01
N ARG A 404 -17.83 -16.46 -1.21
CA ARG A 404 -17.30 -15.14 -1.59
C ARG A 404 -17.41 -14.16 -0.45
N ILE A 405 -16.27 -13.62 -0.04
CA ILE A 405 -16.20 -12.58 1.01
C ILE A 405 -15.62 -11.29 0.46
N LEU A 406 -15.81 -10.19 1.18
CA LEU A 406 -15.09 -8.94 0.96
C LEU A 406 -13.84 -8.88 1.84
N GLY A 407 -12.79 -8.17 1.38
CA GLY A 407 -11.55 -8.05 2.14
C GLY A 407 -11.76 -7.55 3.57
N LYS A 408 -12.70 -6.61 3.77
CA LYS A 408 -13.03 -6.07 5.10
C LYS A 408 -13.67 -7.08 6.06
N GLU A 409 -14.07 -8.25 5.57
CA GLU A 409 -14.67 -9.31 6.37
C GLU A 409 -13.64 -10.33 6.87
N LEU A 410 -12.45 -10.40 6.24
CA LEU A 410 -11.43 -11.39 6.55
C LEU A 410 -10.95 -11.31 8.01
N LEU A 411 -10.49 -10.13 8.46
CA LEU A 411 -9.99 -9.99 9.83
C LEU A 411 -11.10 -10.18 10.88
N PRO A 412 -12.32 -9.66 10.73
CA PRO A 412 -13.46 -10.02 11.58
C PRO A 412 -13.69 -11.52 11.72
N ILE A 413 -13.69 -12.28 10.61
CA ILE A 413 -13.83 -13.75 10.62
C ILE A 413 -12.69 -14.40 11.43
N LEU A 414 -11.45 -14.00 11.17
CA LEU A 414 -10.30 -14.53 11.91
C LEU A 414 -10.35 -14.21 13.41
N VAL A 415 -10.77 -13.01 13.77
CA VAL A 415 -10.94 -12.56 15.18
C VAL A 415 -12.06 -13.35 15.87
N ASP A 416 -13.14 -13.69 15.14
CA ASP A 416 -14.20 -14.55 15.68
C ASP A 416 -13.70 -15.97 15.95
N LEU A 417 -12.98 -16.58 15.02
CA LEU A 417 -12.33 -17.88 15.19
C LEU A 417 -11.36 -17.89 16.39
N MET A 418 -10.66 -16.77 16.63
CA MET A 418 -9.80 -16.60 17.81
C MET A 418 -10.58 -16.43 19.13
N GLY A 419 -11.92 -16.41 19.11
CA GLY A 419 -12.77 -16.24 20.28
C GLY A 419 -12.72 -14.81 20.87
N ARG A 420 -12.46 -13.80 20.05
CA ARG A 420 -12.34 -12.40 20.47
C ARG A 420 -13.49 -11.50 20.01
N SER A 421 -14.42 -12.02 19.22
CA SER A 421 -15.60 -11.28 18.77
C SER A 421 -16.59 -11.01 19.91
N LYS A 422 -17.21 -9.84 19.87
CA LYS A 422 -18.33 -9.48 20.75
C LYS A 422 -19.63 -9.85 20.08
N LYS A 423 -20.57 -10.40 20.85
CA LYS A 423 -21.92 -10.66 20.37
C LYS A 423 -22.59 -9.35 19.92
N PHE A 424 -23.22 -9.39 18.75
CA PHE A 424 -24.06 -8.28 18.29
C PHE A 424 -25.37 -8.28 19.08
N GLY A 425 -25.78 -7.13 19.62
CA GLY A 425 -27.01 -6.98 20.41
C GLY A 425 -26.94 -7.54 21.84
N ALA A 426 -25.75 -7.71 22.41
CA ALA A 426 -25.55 -8.16 23.79
C ALA A 426 -24.91 -7.04 24.65
#